data_5306fe9afce6047122d21909fa147b40
#
_entry.id   5306fe9afce6047122d21909fa147b40
#
_cell.length_a   1.000
_cell.length_b   1.000
_cell.length_c   1.000
_cell.angle_alpha   90.00
_cell.angle_beta   90.00
_cell.angle_gamma   90.00
#
_symmetry.space_group_name_H-M   'P 1'
#
loop_
_entity.id
_entity.type
_entity.pdbx_description
1 polymer ?
#
loop_
_entity_poly.entity_id
_entity_poly.type
_entity_poly.pdbx_seq_one_letter_code
_entity_poly.pdbx_strand_id
1 'polypeptide(L)'
;MLTGGTEASITPLTIAGFANMRALSQNCDNPVEASRPFDANRDGFVLSEGAGMLVIESEEHALKRGATILAELAGYGSSDDAFHITQPAPEGLGAFKAMKRALEDASITSSDIDYINAHGTSTPFNDKNESKAIENLFKETVDKLKVSSTKSMTGHLLGAAGGLELSLIHI
;
A
#
# COMPACT_ATOMS: atom_id res chain seq x y z
N MET A 1 -10.23 -15.41 12.54
CA MET A 1 -11.03 -14.24 12.10
C MET A 1 -10.97 -14.13 10.58
N LEU A 2 -12.08 -13.83 9.92
CA LEU A 2 -12.08 -13.51 8.50
C LEU A 2 -11.93 -11.99 8.35
N THR A 3 -11.00 -11.55 7.54
CA THR A 3 -10.70 -10.12 7.28
C THR A 3 -10.38 -9.89 5.81
N GLY A 4 -10.37 -8.65 5.39
CA GLY A 4 -10.05 -8.27 4.00
C GLY A 4 -10.82 -7.04 3.56
N GLY A 5 -10.89 -6.85 2.25
CA GLY A 5 -11.62 -5.75 1.63
C GLY A 5 -12.18 -6.13 0.28
N THR A 6 -13.26 -5.48 -0.10
CA THR A 6 -13.90 -5.60 -1.41
C THR A 6 -14.17 -4.21 -1.97
N GLU A 7 -14.08 -4.07 -3.28
CA GLU A 7 -14.36 -2.80 -3.96
C GLU A 7 -14.98 -3.07 -5.33
N ALA A 8 -16.05 -2.37 -5.63
CA ALA A 8 -16.75 -2.40 -6.93
C ALA A 8 -17.30 -0.99 -7.22
N SER A 9 -16.40 -0.01 -7.33
CA SER A 9 -16.74 1.41 -7.40
C SER A 9 -16.43 2.07 -8.74
N ILE A 10 -16.15 1.32 -9.81
CA ILE A 10 -15.96 1.89 -11.15
C ILE A 10 -17.32 2.33 -11.70
N THR A 11 -17.79 3.47 -11.24
CA THR A 11 -19.04 4.10 -11.65
C THR A 11 -18.78 5.48 -12.25
N PRO A 12 -19.70 6.01 -13.07
CA PRO A 12 -19.56 7.38 -13.60
C PRO A 12 -19.36 8.44 -12.51
N LEU A 13 -20.01 8.27 -11.36
CA LEU A 13 -19.88 9.22 -10.24
C LEU A 13 -18.50 9.17 -9.61
N THR A 14 -17.96 7.99 -9.36
CA THR A 14 -16.63 7.80 -8.77
C THR A 14 -15.54 8.32 -9.72
N ILE A 15 -15.64 7.97 -11.01
CA ILE A 15 -14.72 8.46 -12.04
C ILE A 15 -14.76 9.99 -12.11
N ALA A 16 -15.97 10.59 -12.16
CA ALA A 16 -16.09 12.05 -12.20
C ALA A 16 -15.50 12.71 -10.95
N GLY A 17 -15.71 12.13 -9.76
CA GLY A 17 -15.17 12.64 -8.50
C GLY A 17 -13.64 12.68 -8.51
N PHE A 18 -13.01 11.55 -8.79
CA PHE A 18 -11.54 11.45 -8.82
C PHE A 18 -10.91 12.21 -10.00
N ALA A 19 -11.58 12.26 -11.15
CA ALA A 19 -11.14 13.09 -12.28
C ALA A 19 -11.16 14.58 -11.93
N ASN A 20 -12.21 15.05 -11.24
CA ASN A 20 -12.29 16.44 -10.78
C ASN A 20 -11.19 16.79 -9.77
N MET A 21 -10.76 15.84 -8.97
CA MET A 21 -9.60 15.96 -8.08
C MET A 21 -8.24 15.91 -8.82
N ARG A 22 -8.24 15.60 -10.12
CA ARG A 22 -7.04 15.36 -10.93
C ARG A 22 -6.14 14.26 -10.34
N ALA A 23 -6.77 13.21 -9.78
CA ALA A 23 -6.08 12.11 -9.15
C ALA A 23 -5.90 10.90 -10.07
N LEU A 24 -6.72 10.78 -11.14
CA LEU A 24 -6.63 9.69 -12.11
C LEU A 24 -5.57 9.99 -13.19
N SER A 25 -4.91 8.91 -13.65
CA SER A 25 -4.07 8.97 -14.84
C SER A 25 -4.89 9.35 -16.07
N GLN A 26 -4.30 10.17 -16.93
CA GLN A 26 -4.86 10.58 -18.22
C GLN A 26 -4.20 9.90 -19.42
N ASN A 27 -3.34 8.91 -19.16
CA ASN A 27 -2.65 8.15 -20.21
C ASN A 27 -3.59 7.14 -20.88
N CYS A 28 -4.50 7.67 -21.72
CA CYS A 28 -5.47 6.87 -22.47
C CYS A 28 -4.87 6.21 -23.73
N ASP A 29 -3.77 6.74 -24.25
CA ASP A 29 -3.12 6.24 -25.48
C ASP A 29 -2.41 4.91 -25.23
N ASN A 30 -1.85 4.71 -24.02
CA ASN A 30 -1.23 3.47 -23.61
C ASN A 30 -1.70 3.07 -22.20
N PRO A 31 -2.93 2.55 -22.06
CA PRO A 31 -3.54 2.27 -20.75
C PRO A 31 -2.81 1.18 -19.95
N VAL A 32 -2.10 0.27 -20.61
CA VAL A 32 -1.33 -0.78 -19.92
C VAL A 32 -0.10 -0.24 -19.17
N GLU A 33 0.36 0.95 -19.52
CA GLU A 33 1.46 1.66 -18.86
C GLU A 33 0.99 2.85 -18.01
N ALA A 34 -0.32 3.02 -17.82
CA ALA A 34 -0.87 4.16 -17.08
C ALA A 34 -0.52 4.09 -15.59
N SER A 35 -0.65 2.90 -14.98
CA SER A 35 -0.24 2.68 -13.58
C SER A 35 1.27 2.39 -13.53
N ARG A 36 2.05 3.40 -13.14
CA ARG A 36 3.52 3.35 -13.08
C ARG A 36 4.06 3.97 -11.78
N PRO A 37 3.83 3.31 -10.65
CA PRO A 37 4.30 3.80 -9.34
C PRO A 37 5.79 4.15 -9.35
N PHE A 38 6.12 5.28 -8.74
CA PHE A 38 7.48 5.84 -8.62
C PHE A 38 8.17 6.27 -9.93
N ASP A 39 7.53 6.09 -11.07
CA ASP A 39 8.05 6.57 -12.37
C ASP A 39 8.07 8.10 -12.45
N ALA A 40 9.05 8.65 -13.16
CA ALA A 40 9.19 10.09 -13.35
C ALA A 40 8.02 10.72 -14.09
N ASN A 41 7.40 9.99 -15.01
CA ASN A 41 6.30 10.44 -15.87
C ASN A 41 4.91 9.99 -15.36
N ARG A 42 4.81 9.49 -14.13
CA ARG A 42 3.51 9.12 -13.53
C ARG A 42 2.62 10.35 -13.42
N ASP A 43 1.34 10.18 -13.65
CA ASP A 43 0.39 11.28 -13.73
C ASP A 43 -0.90 11.09 -12.90
N GLY A 44 -1.06 9.93 -12.26
CA GLY A 44 -2.23 9.61 -11.46
C GLY A 44 -2.42 8.11 -11.30
N PHE A 45 -3.42 7.72 -10.53
CA PHE A 45 -3.73 6.31 -10.32
C PHE A 45 -4.74 5.77 -11.35
N VAL A 46 -4.76 4.47 -11.53
CA VAL A 46 -5.78 3.74 -12.30
C VAL A 46 -6.76 3.11 -11.32
N LEU A 47 -8.03 3.49 -11.38
CA LEU A 47 -9.08 2.92 -10.55
C LEU A 47 -9.34 1.47 -10.96
N SER A 48 -9.47 0.59 -9.98
CA SER A 48 -9.79 -0.82 -10.22
C SER A 48 -10.74 -1.39 -9.15
N GLU A 49 -11.21 -2.61 -9.40
CA GLU A 49 -12.15 -3.34 -8.56
C GLU A 49 -11.59 -4.70 -8.20
N GLY A 50 -12.08 -5.27 -7.13
CA GLY A 50 -11.70 -6.62 -6.72
C GLY A 50 -11.97 -6.90 -5.24
N ALA A 51 -11.45 -8.04 -4.78
CA ALA A 51 -11.59 -8.48 -3.40
C ALA A 51 -10.34 -9.24 -2.96
N GLY A 52 -9.91 -9.03 -1.72
CA GLY A 52 -8.88 -9.81 -1.06
C GLY A 52 -9.37 -10.21 0.33
N MET A 53 -9.43 -11.51 0.60
CA MET A 53 -9.92 -12.06 1.87
C MET A 53 -8.88 -12.97 2.49
N LEU A 54 -8.68 -12.82 3.80
CA LEU A 54 -7.69 -13.54 4.58
C LEU A 54 -8.32 -14.18 5.80
N VAL A 55 -7.77 -15.33 6.21
CA VAL A 55 -8.09 -15.95 7.49
C VAL A 55 -6.91 -15.70 8.44
N ILE A 56 -7.15 -14.96 9.51
CA ILE A 56 -6.17 -14.65 10.54
C ILE A 56 -6.55 -15.46 11.80
N GLU A 57 -5.56 -16.15 12.35
CA GLU A 57 -5.71 -16.98 13.54
C GLU A 57 -4.55 -16.71 14.51
N SER A 58 -4.73 -17.01 15.79
CA SER A 58 -3.57 -17.12 16.66
C SER A 58 -2.72 -18.33 16.26
N GLU A 59 -1.42 -18.22 16.40
CA GLU A 59 -0.49 -19.32 16.09
C GLU A 59 -0.89 -20.61 16.83
N GLU A 60 -1.19 -20.51 18.14
CA GLU A 60 -1.64 -21.63 18.94
C GLU A 60 -2.85 -22.36 18.33
N HIS A 61 -3.86 -21.59 17.88
CA HIS A 61 -5.06 -22.18 17.26
C HIS A 61 -4.73 -22.85 15.93
N ALA A 62 -3.92 -22.21 15.10
CA ALA A 62 -3.50 -22.74 13.80
C ALA A 62 -2.74 -24.06 13.97
N LEU A 63 -1.77 -24.10 14.86
CA LEU A 63 -0.98 -25.31 15.17
C LEU A 63 -1.86 -26.45 15.73
N LYS A 64 -2.78 -26.13 16.67
CA LYS A 64 -3.67 -27.12 17.28
C LYS A 64 -4.57 -27.83 16.28
N ARG A 65 -5.00 -27.15 15.21
CA ARG A 65 -5.82 -27.75 14.15
C ARG A 65 -5.02 -28.31 12.96
N GLY A 66 -3.67 -28.25 13.01
CA GLY A 66 -2.79 -28.73 11.94
C GLY A 66 -2.84 -27.86 10.69
N ALA A 67 -3.07 -26.56 10.82
CA ALA A 67 -3.09 -25.65 9.68
C ALA A 67 -1.69 -25.45 9.10
N THR A 68 -1.63 -25.23 7.77
CA THR A 68 -0.45 -24.66 7.13
C THR A 68 -0.44 -23.17 7.38
N ILE A 69 0.56 -22.69 8.10
CA ILE A 69 0.79 -21.26 8.33
C ILE A 69 1.53 -20.70 7.12
N LEU A 70 0.95 -19.71 6.45
CA LEU A 70 1.53 -19.09 5.24
C LEU A 70 2.52 -17.98 5.62
N ALA A 71 2.19 -17.18 6.62
CA ALA A 71 3.00 -16.09 7.14
C ALA A 71 2.56 -15.71 8.55
N GLU A 72 3.39 -14.96 9.25
CA GLU A 72 3.08 -14.33 10.53
C GLU A 72 2.82 -12.84 10.32
N LEU A 73 1.73 -12.32 10.89
CA LEU A 73 1.49 -10.89 11.00
C LEU A 73 2.11 -10.39 12.30
N ALA A 74 3.35 -9.95 12.24
CA ALA A 74 4.18 -9.68 13.40
C ALA A 74 3.89 -8.32 14.06
N GLY A 75 3.43 -7.33 13.30
CA GLY A 75 3.18 -6.00 13.86
C GLY A 75 2.24 -5.15 13.03
N TYR A 76 1.70 -4.12 13.67
CA TYR A 76 0.76 -3.17 13.10
C TYR A 76 1.09 -1.73 13.49
N GLY A 77 0.89 -0.80 12.57
CA GLY A 77 1.04 0.62 12.83
C GLY A 77 0.07 1.47 12.03
N SER A 78 -0.51 2.46 12.68
CA SER A 78 -1.41 3.42 12.04
C SER A 78 -1.07 4.85 12.44
N SER A 79 -1.41 5.77 11.57
CA SER A 79 -1.31 7.21 11.82
C SER A 79 -2.33 7.97 10.99
N ASP A 80 -2.59 9.19 11.39
CA ASP A 80 -3.36 10.16 10.62
C ASP A 80 -2.53 11.44 10.49
N ASP A 81 -2.54 12.04 9.29
CA ASP A 81 -1.80 13.27 9.03
C ASP A 81 -2.48 14.51 9.64
N ALA A 82 -3.80 14.54 9.63
CA ALA A 82 -4.62 15.71 10.00
C ALA A 82 -4.15 17.02 9.33
N PHE A 83 -3.60 16.92 8.13
CA PHE A 83 -2.94 18.01 7.40
C PHE A 83 -3.87 18.67 6.38
N HIS A 84 -4.45 17.86 5.48
CA HIS A 84 -5.30 18.34 4.39
C HIS A 84 -6.32 17.26 4.04
N ILE A 85 -7.47 17.68 3.47
CA ILE A 85 -8.58 16.76 3.18
C ILE A 85 -8.22 15.65 2.16
N THR A 86 -7.27 15.92 1.24
CA THR A 86 -6.90 14.97 0.18
C THR A 86 -5.38 14.82 -0.03
N GLN A 87 -4.56 15.69 0.55
CA GLN A 87 -3.11 15.66 0.33
C GLN A 87 -2.38 15.10 1.55
N PRO A 88 -1.40 14.21 1.35
CA PRO A 88 -0.57 13.73 2.44
C PRO A 88 0.28 14.88 3.03
N ALA A 89 0.63 14.76 4.31
CA ALA A 89 1.54 15.70 4.96
C ALA A 89 2.90 15.70 4.24
N PRO A 90 3.57 16.86 4.16
CA PRO A 90 4.91 16.95 3.59
C PRO A 90 5.88 15.97 4.25
N GLU A 91 6.91 15.56 3.50
CA GLU A 91 7.98 14.64 3.94
C GLU A 91 7.47 13.24 4.35
N GLY A 92 6.21 12.90 4.05
CA GLY A 92 5.64 11.58 4.34
C GLY A 92 5.55 11.24 5.82
N LEU A 93 5.38 12.25 6.69
CA LEU A 93 5.41 12.08 8.15
C LEU A 93 4.41 11.05 8.65
N GLY A 94 3.20 10.98 8.07
CA GLY A 94 2.19 9.98 8.43
C GLY A 94 2.66 8.57 8.11
N ALA A 95 3.07 8.31 6.88
CA ALA A 95 3.59 7.02 6.46
C ALA A 95 4.82 6.59 7.29
N PHE A 96 5.75 7.52 7.56
CA PHE A 96 6.89 7.28 8.44
C PHE A 96 6.44 6.83 9.85
N LYS A 97 5.48 7.52 10.47
CA LYS A 97 4.97 7.17 11.80
C LYS A 97 4.29 5.80 11.81
N ALA A 98 3.48 5.50 10.78
CA ALA A 98 2.81 4.21 10.66
C ALA A 98 3.81 3.05 10.56
N MET A 99 4.78 3.15 9.64
CA MET A 99 5.83 2.16 9.49
C MET A 99 6.67 2.01 10.78
N LYS A 100 7.06 3.11 11.40
CA LYS A 100 7.83 3.06 12.65
C LYS A 100 7.06 2.34 13.77
N ARG A 101 5.78 2.62 13.94
CA ARG A 101 4.93 1.94 14.93
C ARG A 101 4.77 0.45 14.64
N ALA A 102 4.67 0.07 13.37
CA ALA A 102 4.62 -1.35 12.98
C ALA A 102 5.91 -2.09 13.37
N LEU A 103 7.08 -1.47 13.17
CA LEU A 103 8.37 -2.04 13.62
C LEU A 103 8.44 -2.14 15.15
N GLU A 104 8.00 -1.11 15.86
CA GLU A 104 7.96 -1.08 17.32
C GLU A 104 7.01 -2.17 17.88
N ASP A 105 5.83 -2.35 17.30
CA ASP A 105 4.86 -3.36 17.67
C ASP A 105 5.39 -4.78 17.41
N ALA A 106 6.05 -4.98 16.27
CA ALA A 106 6.73 -6.24 15.94
C ALA A 106 8.00 -6.50 16.76
N SER A 107 8.49 -5.52 17.53
CA SER A 107 9.77 -5.59 18.27
C SER A 107 10.98 -5.88 17.37
N ILE A 108 10.98 -5.35 16.16
CA ILE A 108 12.07 -5.46 15.16
C ILE A 108 12.57 -4.07 14.76
N THR A 109 13.65 -4.05 13.97
CA THR A 109 14.28 -2.83 13.47
C THR A 109 14.17 -2.69 11.95
N SER A 110 14.52 -1.53 11.41
CA SER A 110 14.55 -1.33 9.96
C SER A 110 15.54 -2.25 9.22
N SER A 111 16.56 -2.77 9.91
CA SER A 111 17.52 -3.71 9.33
C SER A 111 16.97 -5.13 9.12
N ASP A 112 15.84 -5.44 9.73
CA ASP A 112 15.17 -6.74 9.62
C ASP A 112 14.17 -6.80 8.47
N ILE A 113 14.01 -5.69 7.73
CA ILE A 113 13.08 -5.58 6.60
C ILE A 113 13.83 -5.72 5.27
N ASP A 114 13.42 -6.68 4.48
CA ASP A 114 13.96 -6.94 3.14
C ASP A 114 13.14 -6.30 2.02
N TYR A 115 11.82 -6.17 2.23
CA TYR A 115 10.89 -5.74 1.18
C TYR A 115 9.74 -4.89 1.72
N ILE A 116 9.35 -3.88 0.96
CA ILE A 116 8.13 -3.09 1.15
C ILE A 116 7.25 -3.22 -0.08
N ASN A 117 6.03 -3.74 0.11
CA ASN A 117 4.94 -3.52 -0.84
C ASN A 117 4.33 -2.15 -0.54
N ALA A 118 4.72 -1.17 -1.33
CA ALA A 118 4.36 0.22 -1.09
C ALA A 118 2.91 0.53 -1.45
N HIS A 119 2.36 1.59 -0.86
CA HIS A 119 1.09 2.15 -1.31
C HIS A 119 1.18 2.55 -2.79
N GLY A 120 2.22 3.28 -3.20
CA GLY A 120 2.64 3.46 -4.57
C GLY A 120 1.50 3.61 -5.58
N THR A 121 0.73 4.68 -5.47
CA THR A 121 -0.50 4.87 -6.26
C THR A 121 -0.26 5.36 -7.67
N SER A 122 0.98 5.64 -8.06
CA SER A 122 1.30 6.32 -9.33
C SER A 122 0.85 7.80 -9.35
N THR A 123 0.53 8.38 -8.20
CA THR A 123 0.25 9.82 -8.11
C THR A 123 1.53 10.60 -7.79
N PRO A 124 1.68 11.83 -8.34
CA PRO A 124 2.88 12.64 -8.10
C PRO A 124 3.16 12.89 -6.62
N PHE A 125 2.12 13.19 -5.83
CA PHE A 125 2.26 13.55 -4.41
C PHE A 125 2.49 12.36 -3.51
N ASN A 126 1.69 11.28 -3.65
CA ASN A 126 1.84 10.11 -2.79
C ASN A 126 3.22 9.49 -2.94
N ASP A 127 3.61 9.15 -4.17
CA ASP A 127 4.84 8.39 -4.40
C ASP A 127 6.08 9.16 -3.95
N LYS A 128 6.09 10.49 -4.13
CA LYS A 128 7.15 11.34 -3.62
C LYS A 128 7.23 11.31 -2.08
N ASN A 129 6.09 11.47 -1.40
CA ASN A 129 6.05 11.52 0.06
C ASN A 129 6.34 10.15 0.68
N GLU A 130 5.85 9.08 0.06
CA GLU A 130 6.12 7.72 0.50
C GLU A 130 7.60 7.35 0.34
N SER A 131 8.21 7.68 -0.80
CA SER A 131 9.66 7.53 -1.00
C SER A 131 10.45 8.24 0.09
N LYS A 132 10.03 9.47 0.45
CA LYS A 132 10.69 10.24 1.50
C LYS A 132 10.53 9.61 2.89
N ALA A 133 9.35 9.07 3.19
CA ALA A 133 9.08 8.36 4.44
C ALA A 133 9.97 7.10 4.56
N ILE A 134 10.08 6.33 3.48
CA ILE A 134 10.92 5.13 3.39
C ILE A 134 12.39 5.52 3.57
N GLU A 135 12.89 6.49 2.81
CA GLU A 135 14.26 7.00 2.92
C GLU A 135 14.60 7.43 4.35
N ASN A 136 13.69 8.16 5.00
CA ASN A 136 13.89 8.64 6.37
C ASN A 136 13.92 7.53 7.42
N LEU A 137 13.12 6.47 7.26
CA LEU A 137 13.06 5.36 8.22
C LEU A 137 14.20 4.36 8.02
N PHE A 138 14.58 4.11 6.77
CA PHE A 138 15.54 3.07 6.39
C PHE A 138 16.93 3.59 6.03
N LYS A 139 17.28 4.81 6.46
CA LYS A 139 18.53 5.53 6.12
C LYS A 139 19.77 4.67 5.92
N GLU A 140 20.03 3.75 6.87
CA GLU A 140 21.25 2.94 6.90
C GLU A 140 21.13 1.65 6.07
N THR A 141 19.91 1.26 5.69
CA THR A 141 19.60 0.00 5.01
C THR A 141 18.92 0.20 3.67
N VAL A 142 18.66 1.43 3.26
CA VAL A 142 17.88 1.78 2.06
C VAL A 142 18.44 1.14 0.77
N ASP A 143 19.75 1.01 0.64
CA ASP A 143 20.40 0.40 -0.52
C ASP A 143 20.14 -1.11 -0.66
N LYS A 144 19.75 -1.77 0.41
CA LYS A 144 19.43 -3.21 0.43
C LYS A 144 17.93 -3.48 0.34
N LEU A 145 17.13 -2.49 0.69
CA LEU A 145 15.68 -2.59 0.75
C LEU A 145 15.08 -2.70 -0.66
N LYS A 146 14.25 -3.71 -0.87
CA LYS A 146 13.46 -3.83 -2.08
C LYS A 146 12.13 -3.10 -1.90
N VAL A 147 11.73 -2.30 -2.88
CA VAL A 147 10.46 -1.57 -2.84
C VAL A 147 9.76 -1.71 -4.17
N SER A 148 8.50 -2.11 -4.15
CA SER A 148 7.63 -2.06 -5.33
C SER A 148 6.18 -1.82 -4.92
N SER A 149 5.33 -1.47 -5.87
CA SER A 149 3.89 -1.41 -5.67
C SER A 149 3.18 -2.34 -6.64
N THR A 150 2.38 -3.25 -6.11
CA THR A 150 1.55 -4.16 -6.91
C THR A 150 0.47 -3.42 -7.69
N LYS A 151 0.20 -2.16 -7.37
CA LYS A 151 -0.73 -1.31 -8.13
C LYS A 151 -0.27 -1.02 -9.56
N SER A 152 1.00 -1.28 -9.90
CA SER A 152 1.46 -1.30 -11.30
C SER A 152 0.74 -2.36 -12.13
N MET A 153 0.28 -3.45 -11.50
CA MET A 153 -0.39 -4.58 -12.14
C MET A 153 -1.90 -4.57 -11.88
N THR A 154 -2.31 -4.24 -10.65
CA THR A 154 -3.70 -4.38 -10.20
C THR A 154 -4.51 -3.09 -10.33
N GLY A 155 -3.86 -1.94 -10.51
CA GLY A 155 -4.49 -0.65 -10.27
C GLY A 155 -4.76 -0.41 -8.78
N HIS A 156 -5.51 0.62 -8.48
CA HIS A 156 -5.86 1.00 -7.11
C HIS A 156 -7.30 0.58 -6.79
N LEU A 157 -7.43 -0.47 -5.98
CA LEU A 157 -8.72 -1.05 -5.57
C LEU A 157 -9.36 -0.33 -4.36
N LEU A 158 -8.89 0.85 -4.02
CA LEU A 158 -9.39 1.62 -2.86
C LEU A 158 -9.53 0.74 -1.59
N GLY A 159 -10.77 0.46 -1.16
CA GLY A 159 -11.04 -0.33 0.05
C GLY A 159 -10.61 -1.80 -0.02
N ALA A 160 -10.44 -2.37 -1.21
CA ALA A 160 -9.98 -3.74 -1.39
C ALA A 160 -8.44 -3.84 -1.49
N ALA A 161 -7.72 -2.73 -1.71
CA ALA A 161 -6.29 -2.73 -2.01
C ALA A 161 -5.47 -3.46 -0.94
N GLY A 162 -5.64 -3.12 0.34
CA GLY A 162 -4.88 -3.72 1.42
C GLY A 162 -5.08 -5.23 1.56
N GLY A 163 -6.32 -5.71 1.41
CA GLY A 163 -6.62 -7.15 1.46
C GLY A 163 -5.97 -7.91 0.30
N LEU A 164 -6.03 -7.36 -0.91
CA LEU A 164 -5.38 -7.96 -2.08
C LEU A 164 -3.85 -7.93 -1.94
N GLU A 165 -3.27 -6.79 -1.60
CA GLU A 165 -1.82 -6.63 -1.45
C GLU A 165 -1.24 -7.57 -0.40
N LEU A 166 -1.90 -7.70 0.75
CA LEU A 166 -1.47 -8.65 1.78
C LEU A 166 -1.60 -10.11 1.32
N SER A 167 -2.58 -10.43 0.47
CA SER A 167 -2.71 -11.79 -0.10
C SER A 167 -1.62 -12.12 -1.12
N LEU A 168 -1.06 -11.11 -1.80
CA LEU A 168 -0.03 -11.29 -2.82
C LEU A 168 1.40 -11.34 -2.24
N ILE A 169 1.65 -10.72 -1.10
CA ILE A 169 3.00 -10.55 -0.56
C ILE A 169 3.68 -11.88 -0.18
N HIS A 170 2.91 -12.93 0.05
CA HIS A 170 3.43 -14.27 0.40
C HIS A 170 3.51 -15.22 -0.81
N ILE A 171 3.11 -14.79 -2.01
CA ILE A 171 3.21 -15.56 -3.24
C ILE A 171 4.54 -15.31 -3.91
#